data_a4feae0b839614464c5dd2e2dc70aa62
#
_entry.id   a4feae0b839614464c5dd2e2dc70aa62
#
_cell.length_a   1.000
_cell.length_b   1.000
_cell.length_c   1.000
_cell.angle_alpha   90.00
_cell.angle_beta   90.00
_cell.angle_gamma   90.00
#
_symmetry.space_group_name_H-M   'P 1'
#
loop_
_entity.id
_entity.type
_entity.pdbx_description
1 polymer ?
#
loop_
_entity_poly.entity_id
_entity_poly.type
_entity_poly.pdbx_seq_one_letter_code
_entity_poly.pdbx_strand_id
1 'polypeptide(L)'
;MLSRFPRILFSDQFVHFWQALRAEGIQYVVAPYEADAQLAYLERVGIVDAILTEDSDLLVFGCQNVLFKLDSVAATVISISRSDFGSVTAAEGGISLIGWSDVQFRAMAILSGCDYLPSIPGVGLKTAWSLLRKYKTVEKVIRAIMLEGKKEVPPDYLNSFKLVEKVFLHQRVYDPRIERLVHLIELPEGEELNGEARESVGR
;
A
#
# COMPACT_ATOMS: atom_id res chain seq x y z
N MET A 1 -21.31 -25.72 6.32
CA MET A 1 -20.15 -26.07 7.17
C MET A 1 -19.26 -24.81 7.25
N LEU A 2 -19.66 -23.85 8.11
CA LEU A 2 -19.12 -22.48 8.18
C LEU A 2 -18.73 -22.18 9.64
N SER A 3 -17.71 -22.86 10.16
CA SER A 3 -17.33 -22.64 11.56
C SER A 3 -15.84 -22.79 11.76
N ARG A 4 -15.05 -21.80 11.33
CA ARG A 4 -13.67 -21.56 11.85
C ARG A 4 -13.05 -20.31 11.24
N PHE A 5 -13.74 -19.15 11.39
CA PHE A 5 -13.02 -17.90 11.32
C PHE A 5 -12.62 -17.46 12.73
N PRO A 6 -11.38 -17.00 12.97
CA PRO A 6 -11.03 -16.39 14.23
C PRO A 6 -12.00 -15.25 14.50
N ARG A 7 -12.58 -15.17 15.70
CA ARG A 7 -13.42 -14.06 16.13
C ARG A 7 -12.53 -12.82 16.23
N ILE A 8 -12.46 -12.07 15.14
CA ILE A 8 -11.99 -10.70 15.20
C ILE A 8 -13.13 -9.90 15.83
N LEU A 9 -12.86 -9.17 16.90
CA LEU A 9 -13.81 -8.27 17.56
C LEU A 9 -14.08 -7.09 16.64
N PHE A 10 -15.12 -7.20 15.84
CA PHE A 10 -15.63 -6.09 15.05
C PHE A 10 -16.65 -5.31 15.89
N SER A 11 -16.69 -3.98 15.71
CA SER A 11 -17.77 -3.18 16.25
C SER A 11 -19.12 -3.67 15.71
N ASP A 12 -20.19 -3.53 16.47
CA ASP A 12 -21.55 -4.00 16.12
C ASP A 12 -22.00 -3.47 14.74
N GLN A 13 -21.50 -2.34 14.29
CA GLN A 13 -21.79 -1.76 12.97
C GLN A 13 -21.37 -2.66 11.80
N PHE A 14 -20.22 -3.36 11.89
CA PHE A 14 -19.77 -4.28 10.84
C PHE A 14 -20.63 -5.54 10.77
N VAL A 15 -21.16 -6.01 11.89
CA VAL A 15 -22.02 -7.19 11.92
C VAL A 15 -23.30 -6.95 11.11
N HIS A 16 -23.94 -5.79 11.27
CA HIS A 16 -25.13 -5.42 10.49
C HIS A 16 -24.83 -5.27 9.01
N PHE A 17 -23.68 -4.70 8.68
CA PHE A 17 -23.26 -4.55 7.28
C PHE A 17 -23.08 -5.91 6.58
N TRP A 18 -22.42 -6.86 7.23
CA TRP A 18 -22.28 -8.22 6.68
C TRP A 18 -23.60 -8.96 6.53
N GLN A 19 -24.49 -8.80 7.51
CA GLN A 19 -25.83 -9.38 7.42
C GLN A 19 -26.59 -8.84 6.21
N ALA A 20 -26.48 -7.54 5.94
CA ALA A 20 -27.09 -6.92 4.76
C ALA A 20 -26.46 -7.47 3.46
N LEU A 21 -25.14 -7.52 3.34
CA LEU A 21 -24.46 -8.08 2.16
C LEU A 21 -24.90 -9.53 1.90
N ARG A 22 -25.02 -10.33 2.95
CA ARG A 22 -25.48 -11.73 2.84
C ARG A 22 -26.92 -11.83 2.43
N ALA A 23 -27.80 -10.98 2.97
CA ALA A 23 -29.22 -10.95 2.62
C ALA A 23 -29.44 -10.59 1.13
N GLU A 24 -28.61 -9.67 0.61
CA GLU A 24 -28.67 -9.25 -0.80
C GLU A 24 -27.87 -10.17 -1.74
N GLY A 25 -27.25 -11.24 -1.22
CA GLY A 25 -26.44 -12.16 -2.04
C GLY A 25 -25.15 -11.55 -2.61
N ILE A 26 -24.68 -10.43 -2.03
CA ILE A 26 -23.46 -9.75 -2.48
C ILE A 26 -22.24 -10.53 -2.00
N GLN A 27 -21.30 -10.78 -2.90
CA GLN A 27 -20.02 -11.41 -2.56
C GLN A 27 -19.14 -10.44 -1.75
N TYR A 28 -18.50 -10.94 -0.72
CA TYR A 28 -17.59 -10.17 0.09
C TYR A 28 -16.43 -11.05 0.60
N VAL A 29 -15.31 -10.43 0.87
CA VAL A 29 -14.14 -11.03 1.53
C VAL A 29 -13.85 -10.24 2.78
N VAL A 30 -13.64 -10.93 3.89
CA VAL A 30 -13.18 -10.31 5.14
C VAL A 30 -11.66 -10.32 5.14
N ALA A 31 -11.06 -9.14 5.13
CA ALA A 31 -9.62 -9.02 5.22
C ALA A 31 -9.13 -9.54 6.59
N PRO A 32 -8.08 -10.36 6.62
CA PRO A 32 -7.54 -10.86 7.89
C PRO A 32 -6.84 -9.77 8.71
N TYR A 33 -6.37 -8.73 8.03
CA TYR A 33 -5.70 -7.55 8.59
C TYR A 33 -6.28 -6.29 7.94
N GLU A 34 -5.55 -5.63 7.05
CA GLU A 34 -6.01 -4.42 6.39
C GLU A 34 -6.73 -4.71 5.08
N ALA A 35 -7.76 -3.91 4.80
CA ALA A 35 -8.56 -4.05 3.59
C ALA A 35 -7.74 -3.75 2.33
N ASP A 36 -6.81 -2.79 2.39
CA ASP A 36 -6.06 -2.33 1.23
C ASP A 36 -5.15 -3.41 0.64
N ALA A 37 -4.41 -4.12 1.49
CA ALA A 37 -3.61 -5.25 1.06
C ALA A 37 -4.49 -6.38 0.49
N GLN A 38 -5.67 -6.61 1.09
CA GLN A 38 -6.62 -7.62 0.60
C GLN A 38 -7.18 -7.22 -0.77
N LEU A 39 -7.55 -5.96 -0.97
CA LEU A 39 -8.03 -5.44 -2.25
C LEU A 39 -6.95 -5.55 -3.32
N ALA A 40 -5.72 -5.13 -3.00
CA ALA A 40 -4.57 -5.25 -3.90
C ALA A 40 -4.32 -6.72 -4.31
N TYR A 41 -4.47 -7.66 -3.37
CA TYR A 41 -4.36 -9.08 -3.67
C TYR A 41 -5.44 -9.57 -4.62
N LEU A 42 -6.71 -9.21 -4.38
CA LEU A 42 -7.83 -9.63 -5.22
C LEU A 42 -7.67 -9.14 -6.67
N GLU A 43 -7.21 -7.91 -6.87
CA GLU A 43 -6.87 -7.40 -8.20
C GLU A 43 -5.70 -8.15 -8.81
N ARG A 44 -4.62 -8.33 -8.06
CA ARG A 44 -3.40 -9.00 -8.51
C ARG A 44 -3.65 -10.42 -9.03
N VAL A 45 -4.58 -11.15 -8.40
CA VAL A 45 -4.93 -12.53 -8.80
C VAL A 45 -6.09 -12.58 -9.78
N GLY A 46 -6.59 -11.45 -10.25
CA GLY A 46 -7.64 -11.33 -11.27
C GLY A 46 -9.04 -11.71 -10.79
N ILE A 47 -9.34 -11.56 -9.49
CA ILE A 47 -10.69 -11.74 -8.96
C ILE A 47 -11.51 -10.47 -9.17
N VAL A 48 -10.86 -9.31 -9.13
CA VAL A 48 -11.44 -8.01 -9.48
C VAL A 48 -10.57 -7.32 -10.53
N ASP A 49 -11.18 -6.49 -11.38
CA ASP A 49 -10.49 -5.78 -12.47
C ASP A 49 -10.01 -4.39 -12.06
N ALA A 50 -10.62 -3.80 -11.04
CA ALA A 50 -10.29 -2.49 -10.51
C ALA A 50 -10.77 -2.34 -9.07
N ILE A 51 -10.24 -1.38 -8.36
CA ILE A 51 -10.55 -1.10 -6.95
C ILE A 51 -11.14 0.30 -6.85
N LEU A 52 -12.35 0.41 -6.28
CA LEU A 52 -12.97 1.68 -5.95
C LEU A 52 -12.63 2.05 -4.51
N THR A 53 -11.93 3.17 -4.32
CA THR A 53 -11.46 3.63 -3.01
C THR A 53 -11.23 5.14 -3.00
N GLU A 54 -11.13 5.72 -1.81
CA GLU A 54 -10.58 7.07 -1.61
C GLU A 54 -9.15 7.04 -1.08
N ASP A 55 -8.61 5.83 -0.81
CA ASP A 55 -7.25 5.68 -0.28
C ASP A 55 -6.21 5.54 -1.41
N SER A 56 -5.23 6.44 -1.40
CA SER A 56 -4.14 6.44 -2.37
C SER A 56 -3.08 5.35 -2.12
N ASP A 57 -3.07 4.73 -0.95
CA ASP A 57 -2.08 3.70 -0.60
C ASP A 57 -2.24 2.44 -1.46
N LEU A 58 -3.42 2.21 -2.07
CA LEU A 58 -3.62 1.16 -3.08
C LEU A 58 -2.63 1.29 -4.25
N LEU A 59 -2.24 2.51 -4.63
CA LEU A 59 -1.19 2.74 -5.63
C LEU A 59 0.19 2.29 -5.12
N VAL A 60 0.46 2.42 -3.81
CA VAL A 60 1.71 2.00 -3.18
C VAL A 60 1.77 0.48 -3.04
N PHE A 61 0.64 -0.17 -2.75
CA PHE A 61 0.48 -1.64 -2.78
C PHE A 61 0.67 -2.23 -4.18
N GLY A 62 0.64 -1.39 -5.23
CA GLY A 62 0.94 -1.81 -6.61
C GLY A 62 -0.27 -2.16 -7.45
N CYS A 63 -1.46 -1.70 -7.06
CA CYS A 63 -2.68 -1.87 -7.84
C CYS A 63 -2.54 -1.29 -9.24
N GLN A 64 -3.15 -1.94 -10.21
CA GLN A 64 -3.06 -1.59 -11.63
C GLN A 64 -4.12 -0.57 -12.02
N ASN A 65 -5.34 -0.70 -11.49
CA ASN A 65 -6.48 0.13 -11.83
C ASN A 65 -7.22 0.57 -10.57
N VAL A 66 -7.07 1.83 -10.21
CA VAL A 66 -7.72 2.40 -9.02
C VAL A 66 -8.70 3.49 -9.44
N LEU A 67 -9.92 3.40 -8.91
CA LEU A 67 -11.03 4.30 -9.19
C LEU A 67 -11.28 5.15 -7.95
N PHE A 68 -11.22 6.47 -8.12
CA PHE A 68 -11.43 7.45 -7.06
C PHE A 68 -12.66 8.31 -7.33
N LYS A 69 -13.16 8.95 -6.29
CA LYS A 69 -14.17 10.01 -6.35
C LYS A 69 -15.41 9.58 -7.13
N LEU A 70 -16.03 8.49 -6.68
CA LEU A 70 -17.31 8.07 -7.26
C LEU A 70 -18.35 9.16 -7.04
N ASP A 71 -18.82 9.74 -8.14
CA ASP A 71 -20.03 10.54 -8.16
C ASP A 71 -21.19 9.64 -8.60
N SER A 72 -22.02 9.24 -7.63
CA SER A 72 -23.15 8.34 -7.89
C SER A 72 -24.28 9.02 -8.67
N VAL A 73 -24.34 10.36 -8.69
CA VAL A 73 -25.36 11.12 -9.42
C VAL A 73 -24.95 11.29 -10.88
N ALA A 74 -23.71 11.69 -11.12
CA ALA A 74 -23.17 11.82 -12.47
C ALA A 74 -22.70 10.49 -13.08
N ALA A 75 -22.66 9.42 -12.29
CA ALA A 75 -22.12 8.10 -12.65
C ALA A 75 -20.70 8.18 -13.23
N THR A 76 -19.83 8.95 -12.58
CA THR A 76 -18.45 9.16 -12.99
C THR A 76 -17.47 8.79 -11.88
N VAL A 77 -16.25 8.43 -12.28
CA VAL A 77 -15.09 8.18 -11.40
C VAL A 77 -13.84 8.82 -11.99
N ILE A 78 -12.84 9.06 -11.17
CA ILE A 78 -11.48 9.33 -11.62
C ILE A 78 -10.74 8.00 -11.66
N SER A 79 -10.36 7.55 -12.86
CA SER A 79 -9.59 6.33 -13.04
C SER A 79 -8.09 6.65 -13.13
N ILE A 80 -7.29 5.93 -12.33
CA ILE A 80 -5.83 5.96 -12.40
C ILE A 80 -5.36 4.56 -12.77
N SER A 81 -4.71 4.44 -13.92
CA SER A 81 -4.04 3.20 -14.31
C SER A 81 -2.53 3.29 -14.05
N ARG A 82 -1.95 2.21 -13.58
CA ARG A 82 -0.49 2.10 -13.38
C ARG A 82 0.28 2.36 -14.68
N SER A 83 -0.28 1.97 -15.83
CA SER A 83 0.30 2.22 -17.14
C SER A 83 0.48 3.70 -17.45
N ASP A 84 -0.32 4.57 -16.83
CA ASP A 84 -0.28 6.03 -17.07
C ASP A 84 0.87 6.72 -16.33
N PHE A 85 1.51 6.04 -15.37
CA PHE A 85 2.62 6.63 -14.59
C PHE A 85 3.77 7.10 -15.47
N GLY A 86 4.06 6.38 -16.56
CA GLY A 86 5.06 6.78 -17.55
C GLY A 86 4.75 8.08 -18.31
N SER A 87 3.50 8.54 -18.30
CA SER A 87 3.07 9.79 -18.93
C SER A 87 3.05 11.00 -17.99
N VAL A 88 3.17 10.76 -16.67
CA VAL A 88 3.19 11.84 -15.66
C VAL A 88 4.46 12.66 -15.82
N THR A 89 4.29 13.92 -16.24
CA THR A 89 5.39 14.87 -16.47
C THR A 89 5.48 15.94 -15.37
N ALA A 90 6.62 16.59 -15.27
CA ALA A 90 6.84 17.67 -14.31
C ALA A 90 5.97 18.92 -14.55
N ALA A 91 5.33 19.04 -15.72
CA ALA A 91 4.53 20.22 -16.08
C ALA A 91 3.31 20.42 -15.19
N GLU A 92 2.68 19.35 -14.74
CA GLU A 92 1.42 19.40 -14.00
C GLU A 92 1.56 19.38 -12.46
N GLY A 93 2.73 19.35 -11.93
CA GLY A 93 2.90 19.29 -10.45
C GLY A 93 4.34 19.36 -9.98
N GLY A 94 5.28 19.47 -10.90
CA GLY A 94 6.70 19.49 -10.62
C GLY A 94 7.27 18.10 -10.25
N ILE A 95 6.50 17.03 -10.47
CA ILE A 95 6.91 15.63 -10.30
C ILE A 95 6.79 14.94 -11.65
N SER A 96 7.79 14.14 -12.02
CA SER A 96 7.73 13.27 -13.20
C SER A 96 8.01 11.84 -12.78
N LEU A 97 7.17 10.92 -13.24
CA LEU A 97 7.31 9.50 -13.01
C LEU A 97 7.88 8.76 -14.23
N ILE A 98 8.30 9.49 -15.26
CA ILE A 98 8.92 8.89 -16.46
C ILE A 98 10.16 8.10 -16.07
N GLY A 99 10.17 6.82 -16.41
CA GLY A 99 11.26 5.89 -16.10
C GLY A 99 11.38 5.48 -14.62
N TRP A 100 10.37 5.77 -13.80
CA TRP A 100 10.33 5.32 -12.42
C TRP A 100 9.86 3.87 -12.33
N SER A 101 10.55 3.12 -11.49
CA SER A 101 10.13 1.76 -11.11
C SER A 101 9.14 1.80 -9.95
N ASP A 102 8.41 0.69 -9.74
CA ASP A 102 7.52 0.52 -8.59
C ASP A 102 8.25 0.67 -7.26
N VAL A 103 9.50 0.20 -7.18
CA VAL A 103 10.35 0.35 -6.01
C VAL A 103 10.61 1.84 -5.70
N GLN A 104 10.90 2.63 -6.73
CA GLN A 104 11.14 4.07 -6.55
C GLN A 104 9.85 4.82 -6.17
N PHE A 105 8.73 4.45 -6.79
CA PHE A 105 7.42 5.05 -6.47
C PHE A 105 7.04 4.75 -5.02
N ARG A 106 7.12 3.49 -4.58
CA ARG A 106 6.85 3.09 -3.19
C ARG A 106 7.80 3.79 -2.22
N ALA A 107 9.09 3.84 -2.54
CA ALA A 107 10.07 4.54 -1.71
C ALA A 107 9.75 6.04 -1.57
N MET A 108 9.28 6.69 -2.63
CA MET A 108 8.85 8.09 -2.60
C MET A 108 7.65 8.27 -1.68
N ALA A 109 6.65 7.42 -1.80
CA ALA A 109 5.45 7.45 -0.97
C ALA A 109 5.81 7.29 0.52
N ILE A 110 6.55 6.26 0.88
CA ILE A 110 6.97 6.02 2.28
C ILE A 110 7.80 7.18 2.83
N LEU A 111 8.78 7.70 2.08
CA LEU A 111 9.60 8.86 2.51
C LEU A 111 8.77 10.12 2.70
N SER A 112 7.69 10.29 1.96
CA SER A 112 6.80 11.45 2.08
C SER A 112 5.87 11.39 3.29
N GLY A 113 5.82 10.23 3.96
CA GLY A 113 4.93 9.90 5.07
C GLY A 113 3.74 9.09 4.61
N CYS A 114 3.46 8.02 5.33
CA CYS A 114 2.29 7.14 5.17
C CYS A 114 1.79 6.74 6.56
N ASP A 115 0.70 5.99 6.62
CA ASP A 115 0.07 5.56 7.88
C ASP A 115 1.00 4.74 8.78
N TYR A 116 1.98 4.05 8.20
CA TYR A 116 2.93 3.21 8.93
C TYR A 116 4.20 3.92 9.37
N LEU A 117 4.58 5.04 8.71
CA LEU A 117 5.81 5.76 9.00
C LEU A 117 5.64 7.26 8.72
N PRO A 118 5.77 8.13 9.74
CA PRO A 118 5.79 9.55 9.51
C PRO A 118 7.02 9.97 8.69
N SER A 119 6.87 11.00 7.88
CA SER A 119 8.00 11.54 7.10
C SER A 119 9.06 12.14 8.00
N ILE A 120 10.30 12.19 7.51
CA ILE A 120 11.33 13.06 8.09
C ILE A 120 10.84 14.52 8.02
N PRO A 121 10.91 15.32 9.11
CA PRO A 121 10.44 16.68 9.11
C PRO A 121 10.97 17.50 7.92
N GLY A 122 10.03 18.07 7.14
CA GLY A 122 10.35 18.82 5.92
C GLY A 122 10.70 17.96 4.69
N VAL A 123 10.40 16.66 4.72
CA VAL A 123 10.46 15.77 3.55
C VAL A 123 9.04 15.39 3.16
N GLY A 124 8.40 16.19 2.35
CA GLY A 124 7.14 15.85 1.69
C GLY A 124 7.37 15.26 0.30
N LEU A 125 6.31 14.98 -0.43
CA LEU A 125 6.30 14.24 -1.70
C LEU A 125 7.31 14.79 -2.74
N LYS A 126 7.31 16.10 -3.00
CA LYS A 126 8.24 16.72 -3.96
C LYS A 126 9.69 16.63 -3.53
N THR A 127 9.94 16.73 -2.22
CA THR A 127 11.30 16.59 -1.66
C THR A 127 11.78 15.16 -1.77
N ALA A 128 10.94 14.18 -1.39
CA ALA A 128 11.23 12.76 -1.52
C ALA A 128 11.53 12.37 -2.98
N TRP A 129 10.70 12.82 -3.92
CA TRP A 129 10.92 12.63 -5.35
C TRP A 129 12.27 13.21 -5.82
N SER A 130 12.57 14.46 -5.48
CA SER A 130 13.82 15.13 -5.87
C SER A 130 15.05 14.41 -5.33
N LEU A 131 14.99 13.99 -4.05
CA LEU A 131 16.06 13.26 -3.40
C LEU A 131 16.28 11.88 -4.03
N LEU A 132 15.22 11.11 -4.27
CA LEU A 132 15.33 9.80 -4.92
C LEU A 132 15.80 9.92 -6.37
N ARG A 133 15.38 10.94 -7.10
CA ARG A 133 15.90 11.23 -8.45
C ARG A 133 17.41 11.46 -8.44
N LYS A 134 17.92 12.18 -7.42
CA LYS A 134 19.33 12.52 -7.29
C LYS A 134 20.16 11.35 -6.77
N TYR A 135 19.72 10.72 -5.69
CA TYR A 135 20.52 9.73 -4.94
C TYR A 135 20.17 8.28 -5.26
N LYS A 136 19.04 8.02 -5.92
CA LYS A 136 18.59 6.72 -6.44
C LYS A 136 18.09 5.72 -5.41
N THR A 137 18.69 5.63 -4.21
CA THR A 137 18.32 4.67 -3.16
C THR A 137 18.02 5.39 -1.85
N VAL A 138 17.17 4.77 -1.03
CA VAL A 138 16.74 5.33 0.26
C VAL A 138 17.91 5.51 1.23
N GLU A 139 18.86 4.55 1.26
CA GLU A 139 20.04 4.63 2.11
C GLU A 139 20.88 5.86 1.77
N LYS A 140 21.05 6.15 0.48
CA LYS A 140 21.81 7.33 0.03
C LYS A 140 21.05 8.62 0.31
N VAL A 141 19.72 8.61 0.19
CA VAL A 141 18.87 9.75 0.55
C VAL A 141 19.02 10.08 2.03
N ILE A 142 18.83 9.09 2.90
CA ILE A 142 18.95 9.29 4.35
C ILE A 142 20.36 9.77 4.73
N ARG A 143 21.39 9.14 4.19
CA ARG A 143 22.77 9.57 4.42
C ARG A 143 23.01 11.03 3.97
N ALA A 144 22.46 11.43 2.82
CA ALA A 144 22.61 12.79 2.32
C ALA A 144 21.91 13.81 3.24
N ILE A 145 20.68 13.49 3.72
CA ILE A 145 19.96 14.35 4.67
C ILE A 145 20.75 14.51 5.97
N MET A 146 21.31 13.41 6.50
CA MET A 146 22.12 13.45 7.71
C MET A 146 23.41 14.28 7.54
N LEU A 147 24.09 14.17 6.38
CA LEU A 147 25.30 14.92 6.08
C LEU A 147 25.04 16.42 5.88
N GLU A 148 23.89 16.77 5.29
CA GLU A 148 23.49 18.18 5.14
C GLU A 148 23.19 18.86 6.50
N GLY A 149 22.79 18.10 7.51
CA GLY A 149 22.53 18.58 8.87
C GLY A 149 21.38 19.57 9.02
N LYS A 150 20.59 19.78 7.95
CA LYS A 150 19.47 20.73 7.95
C LYS A 150 18.16 20.15 8.45
N LYS A 151 18.06 18.83 8.48
CA LYS A 151 16.87 18.08 8.88
C LYS A 151 17.27 17.01 9.87
N GLU A 152 16.46 16.84 10.89
CA GLU A 152 16.67 15.80 11.89
C GLU A 152 16.07 14.50 11.40
N VAL A 153 16.92 13.48 11.23
CA VAL A 153 16.47 12.13 10.87
C VAL A 153 16.19 11.38 12.17
N PRO A 154 14.95 10.86 12.37
CA PRO A 154 14.64 10.07 13.55
C PRO A 154 15.61 8.89 13.73
N PRO A 155 15.91 8.50 14.98
CA PRO A 155 16.70 7.31 15.22
C PRO A 155 16.07 6.10 14.53
N ASP A 156 16.90 5.23 13.99
CA ASP A 156 16.51 3.97 13.35
C ASP A 156 15.53 4.08 12.15
N TYR A 157 15.40 5.29 11.57
CA TYR A 157 14.46 5.56 10.47
C TYR A 157 14.63 4.61 9.28
N LEU A 158 15.89 4.25 8.94
CA LEU A 158 16.13 3.34 7.82
C LEU A 158 15.58 1.94 8.07
N ASN A 159 15.70 1.42 9.28
CA ASN A 159 15.14 0.11 9.62
C ASN A 159 13.61 0.16 9.64
N SER A 160 13.02 1.21 10.21
CA SER A 160 11.59 1.45 10.16
C SER A 160 11.09 1.56 8.72
N PHE A 161 11.81 2.26 7.86
CA PHE A 161 11.50 2.33 6.43
C PHE A 161 11.46 0.94 5.77
N LYS A 162 12.49 0.12 6.01
CA LYS A 162 12.57 -1.25 5.46
C LYS A 162 11.45 -2.15 5.97
N LEU A 163 11.05 -1.96 7.22
CA LEU A 163 9.93 -2.67 7.82
C LEU A 163 8.61 -2.31 7.11
N VAL A 164 8.36 -1.02 6.92
CA VAL A 164 7.18 -0.53 6.21
C VAL A 164 7.15 -0.97 4.74
N GLU A 165 8.31 -1.00 4.08
CA GLU A 165 8.39 -1.56 2.73
C GLU A 165 7.95 -3.02 2.69
N LYS A 166 8.31 -3.82 3.70
CA LYS A 166 7.84 -5.21 3.84
C LYS A 166 6.33 -5.30 4.09
N VAL A 167 5.74 -4.36 4.83
CA VAL A 167 4.28 -4.28 5.00
C VAL A 167 3.59 -4.11 3.64
N PHE A 168 4.01 -3.15 2.83
CA PHE A 168 3.44 -2.94 1.49
C PHE A 168 3.64 -4.13 0.54
N LEU A 169 4.66 -4.94 0.74
CA LEU A 169 4.98 -6.05 -0.16
C LEU A 169 4.40 -7.40 0.30
N HIS A 170 4.47 -7.68 1.59
CA HIS A 170 4.31 -9.04 2.11
C HIS A 170 3.20 -9.18 3.16
N GLN A 171 2.31 -8.18 3.31
CA GLN A 171 1.21 -8.27 4.25
C GLN A 171 0.38 -9.53 4.01
N ARG A 172 -0.09 -10.14 5.10
CA ARG A 172 -0.92 -11.35 5.04
C ARG A 172 -2.32 -11.01 4.56
N VAL A 173 -2.80 -11.78 3.60
CA VAL A 173 -4.10 -11.65 2.93
C VAL A 173 -4.76 -13.03 2.85
N TYR A 174 -6.06 -13.05 2.62
CA TYR A 174 -6.81 -14.28 2.40
C TYR A 174 -6.98 -14.54 0.90
N ASP A 175 -6.57 -15.74 0.46
CA ASP A 175 -6.87 -16.19 -0.90
C ASP A 175 -8.17 -17.00 -0.90
N PRO A 176 -9.27 -16.46 -1.47
CA PRO A 176 -10.57 -17.15 -1.49
C PRO A 176 -10.60 -18.38 -2.40
N ARG A 177 -9.64 -18.55 -3.31
CA ARG A 177 -9.57 -19.70 -4.24
C ARG A 177 -9.06 -20.96 -3.56
N ILE A 178 -8.17 -20.83 -2.58
CA ILE A 178 -7.58 -21.92 -1.82
C ILE A 178 -7.92 -21.90 -0.34
N GLU A 179 -8.70 -20.89 0.09
CA GLU A 179 -9.19 -20.70 1.46
C GLU A 179 -8.06 -20.65 2.51
N ARG A 180 -6.98 -19.94 2.20
CA ARG A 180 -5.79 -19.84 3.07
C ARG A 180 -5.27 -18.43 3.16
N LEU A 181 -4.53 -18.17 4.25
CA LEU A 181 -3.70 -16.98 4.39
C LEU A 181 -2.42 -17.15 3.59
N VAL A 182 -2.15 -16.17 2.74
CA VAL A 182 -0.94 -16.08 1.91
C VAL A 182 -0.30 -14.70 2.10
N HIS A 183 0.87 -14.46 1.52
CA HIS A 183 1.41 -13.11 1.43
C HIS A 183 0.89 -12.41 0.17
N LEU A 184 0.69 -11.10 0.24
CA LEU A 184 0.32 -10.27 -0.92
C LEU A 184 1.29 -10.49 -2.08
N ILE A 185 2.59 -10.46 -1.78
CA ILE A 185 3.67 -10.90 -2.66
C ILE A 185 4.46 -11.95 -1.88
N GLU A 186 4.68 -13.10 -2.50
CA GLU A 186 5.49 -14.16 -1.88
C GLU A 186 6.88 -13.65 -1.50
N LEU A 187 7.40 -14.17 -0.40
CA LEU A 187 8.78 -13.89 0.01
C LEU A 187 9.75 -14.56 -0.96
N PRO A 188 10.91 -13.96 -1.22
CA PRO A 188 11.97 -14.62 -1.97
C PRO A 188 12.39 -15.94 -1.29
N GLU A 189 12.79 -16.94 -2.09
CA GLU A 189 13.26 -18.22 -1.56
C GLU A 189 14.39 -18.02 -0.55
N GLY A 190 14.22 -18.59 0.65
CA GLY A 190 15.20 -18.52 1.72
C GLY A 190 15.14 -17.22 2.56
N GLU A 191 14.23 -16.30 2.26
CA GLU A 191 14.00 -15.14 3.11
C GLU A 191 12.90 -15.45 4.14
N GLU A 192 13.21 -15.28 5.40
CA GLU A 192 12.24 -15.33 6.50
C GLU A 192 12.05 -13.94 7.10
N LEU A 193 10.81 -13.62 7.44
CA LEU A 193 10.53 -12.41 8.21
C LEU A 193 11.02 -12.63 9.65
N ASN A 194 11.84 -11.71 10.14
CA ASN A 194 12.21 -11.69 11.57
C ASN A 194 10.98 -11.38 12.43
N GLY A 195 11.11 -11.51 13.76
CA GLY A 195 9.97 -11.38 14.69
C GLY A 195 9.19 -10.08 14.49
N GLU A 196 9.88 -8.95 14.40
CA GLU A 196 9.29 -7.63 14.23
C GLU A 196 8.60 -7.47 12.86
N ALA A 197 9.26 -7.88 11.78
CA ALA A 197 8.66 -7.86 10.44
C ALA A 197 7.46 -8.82 10.35
N ARG A 198 7.53 -9.98 11.01
CA ARG A 198 6.42 -10.93 11.05
C ARG A 198 5.19 -10.36 11.77
N GLU A 199 5.39 -9.60 12.85
CA GLU A 199 4.30 -8.92 13.55
C GLU A 199 3.66 -7.82 12.70
N SER A 200 4.48 -7.05 11.98
CA SER A 200 4.03 -5.92 11.15
C SER A 200 3.27 -6.35 9.89
N VAL A 201 3.59 -7.49 9.29
CA VAL A 201 2.88 -8.00 8.10
C VAL A 201 1.69 -8.90 8.43
N GLY A 202 1.44 -9.15 9.70
CA GLY A 202 0.39 -10.04 10.20
C GLY A 202 0.93 -11.42 10.59
N ARG A 203 0.48 -11.92 11.74
CA ARG A 203 0.85 -13.25 12.28
C ARG A 203 0.15 -14.38 11.56
#